data_c7a0a7a2aa5f337db32c752a7ff6d475
#
_entry.id   c7a0a7a2aa5f337db32c752a7ff6d475
#
_cell.length_a   1.000
_cell.length_b   1.000
_cell.length_c   1.000
_cell.angle_alpha   90.00
_cell.angle_beta   90.00
_cell.angle_gamma   90.00
#
_symmetry.space_group_name_H-M   'P 1'
#
loop_
_entity.id
_entity.type
_entity.pdbx_description
1 polymer ?
#
loop_
_entity_poly.entity_id
_entity_poly.type
_entity_poly.pdbx_seq_one_letter_code
_entity_poly.pdbx_strand_id
1 'polypeptide(L)'
;GQRNNLEQINIFDEHAIVVEGYGKFSGMTRDEAREAVVAEFEALGLLDHVEDHDHSVMTCYRCHTKLEPWLSEQWFVAVDRLKKRAAEVVENGEIQFHPARWKQVYLDWLENLKDWCISRQLWWGHRIPMFYCDSCGWEDALMEDTEVCPKCGGHVHQDEDVLDTWFSSQLWPFATQGWPENPDELKPTYPTQMLSTARDIMGLW
;
A
#
# COMPACT_ATOMS: atom_id res chain seq x y z
N GLY A 1 -10.63 14.45 3.74
CA GLY A 1 -10.51 13.85 5.08
C GLY A 1 -9.27 14.38 5.78
N GLN A 2 -8.07 13.91 5.42
CA GLN A 2 -6.81 14.19 6.14
C GLN A 2 -6.50 15.69 6.30
N ARG A 3 -6.65 16.52 5.25
CA ARG A 3 -6.38 17.97 5.33
C ARG A 3 -7.21 18.70 6.38
N ASN A 4 -8.39 18.21 6.70
CA ASN A 4 -9.34 18.83 7.63
C ASN A 4 -9.56 17.98 8.89
N ASN A 5 -8.74 16.94 9.09
CA ASN A 5 -8.84 16.01 10.22
C ASN A 5 -10.28 15.47 10.43
N LEU A 6 -10.93 15.09 9.32
CA LEU A 6 -12.27 14.49 9.38
C LEU A 6 -12.14 13.00 9.67
N GLU A 7 -13.09 12.48 10.44
CA GLU A 7 -13.21 11.07 10.71
C GLU A 7 -13.34 10.26 9.42
N GLN A 8 -12.69 9.12 9.38
CA GLN A 8 -12.77 8.16 8.29
C GLN A 8 -13.77 7.07 8.68
N ILE A 9 -14.81 6.93 7.88
CA ILE A 9 -15.94 6.03 8.18
C ILE A 9 -16.05 5.00 7.06
N ASN A 10 -15.90 3.71 7.40
CA ASN A 10 -16.24 2.62 6.52
C ASN A 10 -17.75 2.35 6.58
N ILE A 11 -18.42 2.49 5.46
CA ILE A 11 -19.85 2.17 5.33
C ILE A 11 -20.09 0.79 4.72
N PHE A 12 -19.07 0.20 4.13
CA PHE A 12 -19.09 -1.14 3.55
C PHE A 12 -18.05 -2.03 4.21
N ASP A 13 -18.32 -3.33 4.22
CA ASP A 13 -17.35 -4.37 4.48
C ASP A 13 -16.55 -4.74 3.20
N GLU A 14 -15.68 -5.76 3.30
CA GLU A 14 -14.86 -6.26 2.18
C GLU A 14 -15.69 -6.86 1.01
N HIS A 15 -16.96 -7.18 1.24
CA HIS A 15 -17.88 -7.70 0.24
C HIS A 15 -18.80 -6.63 -0.36
N ALA A 16 -18.57 -5.35 -0.02
CA ALA A 16 -19.41 -4.21 -0.39
C ALA A 16 -20.86 -4.32 0.14
N ILE A 17 -21.00 -4.92 1.33
CA ILE A 17 -22.23 -4.96 2.12
C ILE A 17 -22.19 -3.83 3.13
N VAL A 18 -23.30 -3.12 3.32
CA VAL A 18 -23.42 -2.05 4.33
C VAL A 18 -23.24 -2.66 5.72
N VAL A 19 -22.26 -2.14 6.48
CA VAL A 19 -21.95 -2.62 7.83
C VAL A 19 -23.06 -2.31 8.82
N GLU A 20 -23.01 -2.94 10.01
CA GLU A 20 -23.94 -2.64 11.11
C GLU A 20 -23.85 -1.17 11.56
N GLY A 21 -24.93 -0.65 12.09
CA GLY A 21 -25.01 0.72 12.59
C GLY A 21 -25.73 1.71 11.68
N TYR A 22 -26.10 1.30 10.46
CA TYR A 22 -26.82 2.14 9.48
C TYR A 22 -28.31 1.83 9.41
N GLY A 23 -28.87 1.28 10.49
CA GLY A 23 -30.31 1.03 10.65
C GLY A 23 -30.85 0.09 9.56
N LYS A 24 -31.90 0.51 8.86
CA LYS A 24 -32.54 -0.32 7.82
C LYS A 24 -31.68 -0.61 6.59
N PHE A 25 -30.56 0.10 6.41
CA PHE A 25 -29.65 -0.11 5.30
C PHE A 25 -28.57 -1.16 5.60
N SER A 26 -28.34 -1.49 6.89
CA SER A 26 -27.36 -2.50 7.30
C SER A 26 -27.67 -3.86 6.66
N GLY A 27 -26.65 -4.53 6.15
CA GLY A 27 -26.76 -5.82 5.47
C GLY A 27 -27.19 -5.75 3.99
N MET A 28 -27.49 -4.57 3.47
CA MET A 28 -27.80 -4.37 2.06
C MET A 28 -26.51 -4.38 1.22
N THR A 29 -26.62 -4.90 0.00
CA THR A 29 -25.58 -4.70 -1.00
C THR A 29 -25.50 -3.22 -1.40
N ARG A 30 -24.37 -2.79 -1.96
CA ARG A 30 -24.18 -1.43 -2.47
C ARG A 30 -25.34 -0.96 -3.36
N ASP A 31 -25.78 -1.79 -4.31
CA ASP A 31 -26.78 -1.38 -5.28
C ASP A 31 -28.19 -1.31 -4.64
N GLU A 32 -28.55 -2.25 -3.76
CA GLU A 32 -29.76 -2.19 -2.94
C GLU A 32 -29.79 -0.97 -2.02
N ALA A 33 -28.68 -0.69 -1.35
CA ALA A 33 -28.56 0.47 -0.45
C ALA A 33 -28.74 1.79 -1.20
N ARG A 34 -28.19 1.91 -2.41
CA ARG A 34 -28.35 3.10 -3.25
C ARG A 34 -29.82 3.37 -3.57
N GLU A 35 -30.56 2.36 -4.01
CA GLU A 35 -31.99 2.47 -4.31
C GLU A 35 -32.79 2.80 -3.04
N ALA A 36 -32.49 2.13 -1.93
CA ALA A 36 -33.17 2.34 -0.66
C ALA A 36 -32.95 3.75 -0.09
N VAL A 37 -31.73 4.29 -0.22
CA VAL A 37 -31.41 5.66 0.24
C VAL A 37 -32.14 6.70 -0.60
N VAL A 38 -32.21 6.55 -1.91
CA VAL A 38 -32.95 7.47 -2.80
C VAL A 38 -34.44 7.46 -2.44
N ALA A 39 -35.02 6.27 -2.27
CA ALA A 39 -36.44 6.13 -1.87
C ALA A 39 -36.72 6.77 -0.50
N GLU A 40 -35.76 6.68 0.45
CA GLU A 40 -35.89 7.32 1.76
C GLU A 40 -35.85 8.84 1.67
N PHE A 41 -34.95 9.41 0.88
CA PHE A 41 -34.89 10.86 0.66
C PHE A 41 -36.20 11.36 0.01
N GLU A 42 -36.78 10.61 -0.92
CA GLU A 42 -38.07 10.94 -1.50
C GLU A 42 -39.19 10.91 -0.46
N ALA A 43 -39.25 9.85 0.37
CA ALA A 43 -40.25 9.69 1.42
C ALA A 43 -40.18 10.82 2.51
N LEU A 44 -38.97 11.30 2.78
CA LEU A 44 -38.73 12.40 3.74
C LEU A 44 -38.90 13.79 3.10
N GLY A 45 -39.16 13.87 1.79
CA GLY A 45 -39.26 15.15 1.08
C GLY A 45 -37.92 15.91 0.97
N LEU A 46 -36.83 15.20 1.06
CA LEU A 46 -35.46 15.74 0.98
C LEU A 46 -34.83 15.57 -0.41
N LEU A 47 -35.46 14.80 -1.28
CA LEU A 47 -34.98 14.59 -2.66
C LEU A 47 -35.40 15.80 -3.52
N ASP A 48 -34.43 16.51 -4.08
CA ASP A 48 -34.67 17.59 -5.02
C ASP A 48 -35.00 17.04 -6.41
N HIS A 49 -34.06 16.31 -7.01
CA HIS A 49 -34.23 15.65 -8.29
C HIS A 49 -33.23 14.52 -8.50
N VAL A 50 -33.46 13.69 -9.49
CA VAL A 50 -32.53 12.68 -10.00
C VAL A 50 -32.22 13.01 -11.44
N GLU A 51 -30.94 13.05 -11.80
CA GLU A 51 -30.49 13.27 -13.18
C GLU A 51 -29.51 12.18 -13.61
N ASP A 52 -29.48 11.90 -14.91
CA ASP A 52 -28.48 10.99 -15.47
C ASP A 52 -27.11 11.65 -15.46
N HIS A 53 -26.11 10.93 -14.94
CA HIS A 53 -24.73 11.43 -14.81
C HIS A 53 -23.73 10.41 -15.33
N ASP A 54 -23.08 10.75 -16.42
CA ASP A 54 -22.02 9.93 -17.01
C ASP A 54 -20.72 10.12 -16.24
N HIS A 55 -20.20 9.05 -15.66
CA HIS A 55 -18.91 9.05 -14.97
C HIS A 55 -18.18 7.71 -15.09
N SER A 56 -16.86 7.73 -14.86
CA SER A 56 -16.06 6.50 -14.85
C SER A 56 -16.17 5.80 -13.52
N VAL A 57 -16.47 4.50 -13.55
CA VAL A 57 -16.50 3.62 -12.37
C VAL A 57 -15.31 2.68 -12.42
N MET A 58 -14.56 2.60 -11.32
CA MET A 58 -13.48 1.64 -11.20
C MET A 58 -14.03 0.21 -11.18
N THR A 59 -13.40 -0.65 -11.98
CA THR A 59 -13.73 -2.07 -12.03
C THR A 59 -12.49 -2.94 -11.95
N CYS A 60 -12.65 -4.15 -11.43
CA CYS A 60 -11.61 -5.16 -11.48
C CYS A 60 -11.26 -5.49 -12.94
N TYR A 61 -9.99 -5.42 -13.29
CA TYR A 61 -9.53 -5.67 -14.66
C TYR A 61 -9.73 -7.13 -15.12
N ARG A 62 -9.96 -8.06 -14.20
CA ARG A 62 -10.19 -9.49 -14.50
C ARG A 62 -11.67 -9.86 -14.61
N CYS A 63 -12.46 -9.52 -13.60
CA CYS A 63 -13.88 -9.94 -13.51
C CYS A 63 -14.86 -8.80 -13.75
N HIS A 64 -14.38 -7.57 -13.96
CA HIS A 64 -15.18 -6.37 -14.20
C HIS A 64 -16.16 -6.02 -13.07
N THR A 65 -16.01 -6.61 -11.88
CA THR A 65 -16.76 -6.22 -10.69
C THR A 65 -16.42 -4.77 -10.32
N LYS A 66 -17.44 -3.97 -10.02
CA LYS A 66 -17.24 -2.59 -9.54
C LYS A 66 -16.51 -2.60 -8.20
N LEU A 67 -15.52 -1.72 -8.07
CA LEU A 67 -14.72 -1.56 -6.85
C LEU A 67 -15.24 -0.37 -6.06
N GLU A 68 -15.35 -0.55 -4.74
CA GLU A 68 -15.68 0.51 -3.81
C GLU A 68 -14.45 0.85 -2.95
N PRO A 69 -14.27 2.13 -2.56
CA PRO A 69 -13.25 2.51 -1.59
C PRO A 69 -13.54 1.85 -0.24
N TRP A 70 -12.55 1.15 0.27
CA TRP A 70 -12.59 0.51 1.58
C TRP A 70 -11.29 0.78 2.34
N LEU A 71 -11.40 1.13 3.61
CA LEU A 71 -10.26 1.39 4.48
C LEU A 71 -9.87 0.11 5.20
N SER A 72 -8.65 -0.31 5.03
CA SER A 72 -8.06 -1.45 5.73
C SER A 72 -6.67 -1.11 6.26
N GLU A 73 -6.22 -1.83 7.25
CA GLU A 73 -4.84 -1.74 7.70
C GLU A 73 -3.90 -2.27 6.63
N GLN A 74 -2.82 -1.55 6.39
CA GLN A 74 -1.84 -1.86 5.35
C GLN A 74 -0.44 -1.53 5.85
N TRP A 75 0.55 -2.24 5.33
CA TRP A 75 1.95 -1.94 5.59
C TRP A 75 2.47 -0.84 4.68
N PHE A 76 3.12 0.16 5.26
CA PHE A 76 3.71 1.28 4.53
C PHE A 76 5.18 1.48 4.86
N VAL A 77 5.96 1.84 3.85
CA VAL A 77 7.30 2.40 4.04
C VAL A 77 7.17 3.91 4.14
N ALA A 78 7.57 4.48 5.28
CA ALA A 78 7.67 5.93 5.48
C ALA A 78 8.85 6.48 4.68
N VAL A 79 8.58 7.18 3.59
CA VAL A 79 9.61 7.57 2.60
C VAL A 79 10.25 8.92 2.86
N ASP A 80 9.71 9.76 3.74
CA ASP A 80 10.15 11.15 3.93
C ASP A 80 11.65 11.30 4.21
N ARG A 81 12.22 10.43 5.04
CA ARG A 81 13.65 10.45 5.34
C ARG A 81 14.48 9.95 4.16
N LEU A 82 14.00 8.93 3.46
CA LEU A 82 14.69 8.31 2.34
C LEU A 82 14.72 9.25 1.13
N LYS A 83 13.59 9.87 0.78
CA LYS A 83 13.50 10.79 -0.35
C LYS A 83 14.37 12.04 -0.20
N LYS A 84 14.51 12.57 1.03
CA LYS A 84 15.41 13.70 1.31
C LYS A 84 16.86 13.35 0.99
N ARG A 85 17.34 12.21 1.48
CA ARG A 85 18.71 11.77 1.18
C ARG A 85 18.90 11.49 -0.31
N ALA A 86 17.92 10.88 -0.96
CA ALA A 86 17.96 10.62 -2.41
C ALA A 86 18.00 11.92 -3.25
N ALA A 87 17.31 12.97 -2.82
CA ALA A 87 17.38 14.28 -3.47
C ALA A 87 18.76 14.94 -3.25
N GLU A 88 19.26 14.97 -2.03
CA GLU A 88 20.57 15.56 -1.70
C GLU A 88 21.72 15.03 -2.57
N VAL A 89 21.82 13.70 -2.75
CA VAL A 89 22.92 13.09 -3.53
C VAL A 89 22.83 13.43 -5.03
N VAL A 90 21.67 13.79 -5.52
CA VAL A 90 21.46 14.26 -6.90
C VAL A 90 21.71 15.76 -7.02
N GLU A 91 21.30 16.53 -6.05
CA GLU A 91 21.49 18.00 -6.03
C GLU A 91 22.97 18.37 -5.93
N ASN A 92 23.71 17.69 -5.06
CA ASN A 92 25.16 17.93 -4.85
C ASN A 92 26.05 17.24 -5.92
N GLY A 93 25.45 16.45 -6.84
CA GLY A 93 26.15 15.86 -7.98
C GLY A 93 26.88 14.55 -7.71
N GLU A 94 26.67 13.92 -6.55
CA GLU A 94 27.17 12.56 -6.26
C GLU A 94 26.55 11.55 -7.24
N ILE A 95 25.26 11.74 -7.60
CA ILE A 95 24.56 10.98 -8.63
C ILE A 95 24.21 11.90 -9.80
N GLN A 96 24.55 11.47 -11.01
CA GLN A 96 24.33 12.23 -12.25
C GLN A 96 23.41 11.48 -13.19
N PHE A 97 22.56 12.23 -13.89
CA PHE A 97 21.63 11.69 -14.88
C PHE A 97 22.14 11.94 -16.31
N HIS A 98 22.04 10.91 -17.15
CA HIS A 98 22.34 11.00 -18.57
C HIS A 98 21.15 10.48 -19.39
N PRO A 99 20.45 11.33 -20.16
CA PRO A 99 20.63 12.79 -20.33
C PRO A 99 20.24 13.60 -19.08
N ALA A 100 20.90 14.73 -18.88
CA ALA A 100 20.73 15.60 -17.70
C ALA A 100 19.28 16.07 -17.44
N ARG A 101 18.44 16.13 -18.48
CA ARG A 101 17.02 16.51 -18.36
C ARG A 101 16.23 15.64 -17.36
N TRP A 102 16.66 14.39 -17.11
CA TRP A 102 16.00 13.49 -16.20
C TRP A 102 16.24 13.83 -14.72
N LYS A 103 17.26 14.62 -14.42
CA LYS A 103 17.51 15.10 -13.06
C LYS A 103 16.29 15.81 -12.47
N GLN A 104 15.72 16.76 -13.21
CA GLN A 104 14.57 17.53 -12.73
C GLN A 104 13.33 16.63 -12.55
N VAL A 105 13.06 15.75 -13.50
CA VAL A 105 11.93 14.80 -13.43
C VAL A 105 12.05 13.91 -12.17
N TYR A 106 13.25 13.46 -11.84
CA TYR A 106 13.51 12.68 -10.64
C TYR A 106 13.27 13.47 -9.35
N LEU A 107 13.77 14.70 -9.28
CA LEU A 107 13.57 15.56 -8.12
C LEU A 107 12.10 15.92 -7.90
N ASP A 108 11.38 16.26 -8.98
CA ASP A 108 9.94 16.53 -8.92
C ASP A 108 9.14 15.30 -8.44
N TRP A 109 9.56 14.09 -8.85
CA TRP A 109 8.98 12.85 -8.37
C TRP A 109 9.20 12.67 -6.87
N LEU A 110 10.45 12.83 -6.39
CA LEU A 110 10.78 12.69 -4.97
C LEU A 110 10.05 13.70 -4.10
N GLU A 111 9.90 14.94 -4.54
CA GLU A 111 9.18 15.98 -3.81
C GLU A 111 7.72 15.55 -3.54
N ASN A 112 7.07 14.97 -4.54
CA ASN A 112 5.67 14.56 -4.47
C ASN A 112 5.45 13.12 -3.97
N LEU A 113 6.54 12.37 -3.71
CA LEU A 113 6.48 10.98 -3.28
C LEU A 113 5.81 10.86 -1.90
N LYS A 114 4.82 9.99 -1.82
CA LYS A 114 4.09 9.64 -0.60
C LYS A 114 4.56 8.30 -0.07
N ASP A 115 4.20 8.00 1.18
CA ASP A 115 4.45 6.70 1.78
C ASP A 115 3.96 5.57 0.88
N TRP A 116 4.80 4.56 0.75
CA TRP A 116 4.57 3.45 -0.16
C TRP A 116 3.89 2.28 0.54
N CYS A 117 2.67 1.96 0.12
CA CYS A 117 2.00 0.75 0.56
C CYS A 117 2.69 -0.47 -0.05
N ILE A 118 3.20 -1.35 0.80
CA ILE A 118 3.97 -2.54 0.40
C ILE A 118 3.21 -3.86 0.58
N SER A 119 2.09 -3.87 1.27
CA SER A 119 1.25 -5.05 1.43
C SER A 119 0.35 -5.30 0.21
N ARG A 120 0.17 -6.56 -0.15
CA ARG A 120 -0.71 -7.01 -1.24
C ARG A 120 -1.51 -8.21 -0.79
N GLN A 121 -2.81 -8.20 -1.07
CA GLN A 121 -3.74 -9.28 -0.78
C GLN A 121 -3.73 -10.28 -1.94
N LEU A 122 -2.64 -11.03 -2.07
CA LEU A 122 -2.41 -12.02 -3.14
C LEU A 122 -2.09 -13.39 -2.55
N TRP A 123 -2.48 -14.44 -3.23
CA TRP A 123 -2.19 -15.81 -2.82
C TRP A 123 -0.74 -16.23 -3.08
N TRP A 124 -0.06 -15.55 -4.00
CA TRP A 124 1.32 -15.87 -4.36
C TRP A 124 2.23 -14.67 -4.18
N GLY A 125 3.29 -14.86 -3.45
CA GLY A 125 4.30 -13.85 -3.17
C GLY A 125 5.12 -14.19 -1.93
N HIS A 126 6.08 -13.36 -1.60
CA HIS A 126 6.82 -13.47 -0.35
C HIS A 126 6.01 -12.83 0.77
N ARG A 127 5.63 -13.63 1.73
CA ARG A 127 4.78 -13.23 2.86
C ARG A 127 5.49 -12.18 3.73
N ILE A 128 4.71 -11.27 4.27
CA ILE A 128 5.18 -10.31 5.27
C ILE A 128 5.64 -11.09 6.51
N PRO A 129 6.89 -10.88 6.98
CA PRO A 129 7.46 -11.69 8.06
C PRO A 129 7.01 -11.21 9.46
N MET A 130 5.81 -10.68 9.58
CA MET A 130 5.22 -10.26 10.84
C MET A 130 4.39 -11.38 11.43
N PHE A 131 4.49 -11.55 12.75
CA PHE A 131 3.76 -12.54 13.52
C PHE A 131 3.01 -11.86 14.66
N TYR A 132 1.79 -12.30 14.90
CA TYR A 132 0.87 -11.75 15.89
C TYR A 132 0.45 -12.81 16.88
N CYS A 133 0.46 -12.49 18.18
CA CYS A 133 0.01 -13.40 19.23
C CYS A 133 -1.46 -13.18 19.57
N ASP A 134 -2.26 -14.22 19.42
CA ASP A 134 -3.69 -14.21 19.71
C ASP A 134 -4.03 -13.96 21.20
N SER A 135 -3.06 -14.22 22.10
CA SER A 135 -3.31 -14.21 23.55
C SER A 135 -2.83 -12.95 24.26
N CYS A 136 -1.70 -12.34 23.84
CA CYS A 136 -1.09 -11.25 24.59
C CYS A 136 -0.83 -9.98 23.76
N GLY A 137 -1.24 -9.96 22.50
CA GLY A 137 -1.03 -8.82 21.59
C GLY A 137 0.45 -8.55 21.29
N TRP A 138 1.34 -9.55 21.48
CA TRP A 138 2.72 -9.44 21.03
C TRP A 138 2.76 -9.52 19.50
N GLU A 139 3.57 -8.67 18.89
CA GLU A 139 3.85 -8.66 17.46
C GLU A 139 5.33 -8.41 17.22
N ASP A 140 5.91 -9.07 16.24
CA ASP A 140 7.30 -8.86 15.82
C ASP A 140 7.57 -9.46 14.43
N ALA A 141 8.64 -8.99 13.79
CA ALA A 141 9.15 -9.57 12.56
C ALA A 141 10.15 -10.68 12.87
N LEU A 142 9.92 -11.85 12.30
CA LEU A 142 10.78 -13.01 12.52
C LEU A 142 11.42 -13.50 11.22
N MET A 143 12.64 -14.02 11.32
CA MET A 143 13.37 -14.66 10.21
C MET A 143 12.95 -16.12 9.99
N GLU A 144 12.41 -16.76 11.00
CA GLU A 144 11.96 -18.15 10.96
C GLU A 144 10.50 -18.23 11.40
N ASP A 145 9.76 -19.14 10.78
CA ASP A 145 8.37 -19.37 11.12
C ASP A 145 8.24 -19.96 12.53
N THR A 146 7.25 -19.51 13.27
CA THR A 146 6.91 -20.04 14.59
C THR A 146 5.40 -20.05 14.79
N GLU A 147 4.93 -21.01 15.56
CA GLU A 147 3.53 -21.09 16.02
C GLU A 147 3.39 -20.71 17.49
N VAL A 148 4.51 -20.42 18.17
CA VAL A 148 4.54 -20.19 19.62
C VAL A 148 5.08 -18.81 19.94
N CYS A 149 4.31 -18.05 20.69
CA CYS A 149 4.69 -16.72 21.13
C CYS A 149 5.89 -16.75 22.08
N PRO A 150 6.98 -16.04 21.80
CA PRO A 150 8.16 -16.01 22.67
C PRO A 150 7.90 -15.32 24.01
N LYS A 151 6.82 -14.53 24.12
CA LYS A 151 6.48 -13.76 25.32
C LYS A 151 5.56 -14.53 26.28
N CYS A 152 4.57 -15.26 25.77
CA CYS A 152 3.57 -15.89 26.63
C CYS A 152 3.36 -17.38 26.35
N GLY A 153 3.97 -17.96 25.32
CA GLY A 153 3.79 -19.35 24.91
C GLY A 153 2.45 -19.65 24.21
N GLY A 154 1.63 -18.63 23.95
CA GLY A 154 0.37 -18.77 23.22
C GLY A 154 0.58 -18.96 21.71
N HIS A 155 -0.50 -19.24 20.99
CA HIS A 155 -0.48 -19.35 19.53
C HIS A 155 -0.16 -18.01 18.86
N VAL A 156 0.62 -18.08 17.78
CA VAL A 156 0.88 -16.95 16.87
C VAL A 156 0.53 -17.32 15.44
N HIS A 157 0.11 -16.34 14.69
CA HIS A 157 -0.11 -16.44 13.23
C HIS A 157 0.71 -15.41 12.50
N GLN A 158 1.15 -15.74 11.30
CA GLN A 158 1.86 -14.84 10.41
C GLN A 158 0.85 -13.99 9.65
N ASP A 159 1.26 -12.74 9.30
CA ASP A 159 0.52 -11.86 8.41
C ASP A 159 0.10 -12.60 7.12
N GLU A 160 -1.15 -12.43 6.71
CA GLU A 160 -1.70 -13.13 5.54
C GLU A 160 -1.27 -12.47 4.23
N ASP A 161 -0.91 -11.19 4.29
CA ASP A 161 -0.50 -10.42 3.12
C ASP A 161 0.90 -10.81 2.64
N VAL A 162 1.16 -10.51 1.38
CA VAL A 162 2.47 -10.63 0.76
C VAL A 162 3.05 -9.25 0.51
N LEU A 163 4.38 -9.17 0.44
CA LEU A 163 5.06 -7.93 0.06
C LEU A 163 4.93 -7.67 -1.44
N ASP A 164 4.86 -6.41 -1.81
CA ASP A 164 5.00 -5.97 -3.20
C ASP A 164 6.30 -6.54 -3.79
N THR A 165 6.23 -7.08 -5.00
CA THR A 165 7.38 -7.62 -5.72
C THR A 165 8.54 -6.61 -5.80
N TRP A 166 8.22 -5.34 -5.94
CA TRP A 166 9.22 -4.27 -6.03
C TRP A 166 9.95 -3.99 -4.72
N PHE A 167 9.36 -4.37 -3.60
CA PHE A 167 10.05 -4.28 -2.31
C PHE A 167 11.29 -5.17 -2.26
N SER A 168 11.21 -6.39 -2.77
CA SER A 168 12.37 -7.28 -2.87
C SER A 168 13.26 -6.96 -4.07
N SER A 169 12.70 -6.52 -5.20
CA SER A 169 13.47 -6.20 -6.41
C SER A 169 14.51 -5.12 -6.18
N GLN A 170 14.20 -4.09 -5.40
CA GLN A 170 15.14 -3.02 -5.07
C GLN A 170 16.31 -3.46 -4.19
N LEU A 171 16.18 -4.60 -3.50
CA LEU A 171 17.25 -5.16 -2.68
C LEU A 171 18.30 -5.90 -3.52
N TRP A 172 18.01 -6.18 -4.78
CA TRP A 172 18.84 -7.00 -5.66
C TRP A 172 20.32 -6.60 -5.70
N PRO A 173 20.69 -5.30 -5.80
CA PRO A 173 22.09 -4.88 -5.94
C PRO A 173 23.00 -5.29 -4.78
N PHE A 174 22.46 -5.55 -3.61
CA PHE A 174 23.22 -5.93 -2.43
C PHE A 174 22.81 -7.30 -1.87
N ALA A 175 21.55 -7.70 -1.95
CA ALA A 175 21.10 -8.99 -1.43
C ALA A 175 21.76 -10.18 -2.20
N THR A 176 21.93 -10.03 -3.51
CA THR A 176 22.60 -11.06 -4.34
C THR A 176 24.12 -11.14 -4.13
N GLN A 177 24.69 -10.19 -3.38
CA GLN A 177 26.11 -10.10 -3.06
C GLN A 177 26.41 -10.49 -1.60
N GLY A 178 25.53 -11.27 -0.99
CA GLY A 178 25.72 -11.80 0.36
C GLY A 178 25.38 -10.88 1.52
N TRP A 179 24.74 -9.73 1.25
CA TRP A 179 24.24 -8.87 2.32
C TRP A 179 22.98 -9.48 2.98
N PRO A 180 22.82 -9.43 4.32
CA PRO A 180 23.68 -8.75 5.31
C PRO A 180 24.83 -9.60 5.86
N GLU A 181 24.90 -10.91 5.55
CA GLU A 181 25.81 -11.86 6.21
C GLU A 181 27.26 -11.69 5.76
N ASN A 182 27.48 -11.35 4.48
CA ASN A 182 28.82 -11.25 3.90
C ASN A 182 29.09 -9.88 3.24
N PRO A 183 29.29 -8.81 4.03
CA PRO A 183 29.50 -7.46 3.50
C PRO A 183 30.83 -7.31 2.72
N ASP A 184 31.78 -8.22 2.85
CA ASP A 184 33.05 -8.14 2.13
C ASP A 184 32.90 -8.49 0.64
N GLU A 185 31.97 -9.36 0.28
CA GLU A 185 31.64 -9.64 -1.12
C GLU A 185 30.92 -8.48 -1.81
N LEU A 186 30.24 -7.64 -1.04
CA LEU A 186 29.54 -6.47 -1.53
C LEU A 186 30.48 -5.32 -1.94
N LYS A 187 31.60 -5.12 -1.22
CA LYS A 187 32.49 -3.98 -1.38
C LYS A 187 32.97 -3.69 -2.82
N PRO A 188 33.33 -4.69 -3.64
CA PRO A 188 33.80 -4.44 -5.01
C PRO A 188 32.67 -4.06 -5.98
N THR A 189 31.40 -4.33 -5.66
CA THR A 189 30.26 -4.24 -6.58
C THR A 189 29.21 -3.21 -6.18
N TYR A 190 29.19 -2.81 -4.92
CA TYR A 190 28.24 -1.85 -4.38
C TYR A 190 28.95 -0.70 -3.62
N PRO A 191 28.56 0.58 -3.83
CA PRO A 191 27.54 1.03 -4.80
C PRO A 191 28.00 0.88 -6.24
N THR A 192 27.05 0.57 -7.14
CA THR A 192 27.30 0.48 -8.58
C THR A 192 27.65 1.85 -9.16
N GLN A 193 28.62 1.88 -10.10
CA GLN A 193 29.09 3.11 -10.75
C GLN A 193 28.09 3.63 -11.79
N MET A 194 27.28 2.75 -12.37
CA MET A 194 26.31 3.12 -13.39
C MET A 194 25.08 2.20 -13.33
N LEU A 195 23.89 2.82 -13.41
CA LEU A 195 22.64 2.12 -13.63
C LEU A 195 22.07 2.53 -14.99
N SER A 196 21.92 1.56 -15.91
CA SER A 196 21.21 1.78 -17.17
C SER A 196 19.85 1.12 -17.09
N THR A 197 18.76 1.91 -17.19
CA THR A 197 17.42 1.40 -16.96
C THR A 197 16.37 2.19 -17.74
N ALA A 198 15.13 1.69 -17.74
CA ALA A 198 13.98 2.36 -18.33
C ALA A 198 13.47 3.52 -17.45
N ARG A 199 12.75 4.44 -18.08
CA ARG A 199 12.12 5.59 -17.42
C ARG A 199 11.26 5.21 -16.22
N ASP A 200 10.52 4.11 -16.33
CA ASP A 200 9.57 3.66 -15.32
C ASP A 200 10.27 3.31 -13.98
N ILE A 201 11.50 2.80 -14.07
CA ILE A 201 12.28 2.45 -12.87
C ILE A 201 12.69 3.71 -12.09
N MET A 202 12.95 4.80 -12.80
CA MET A 202 13.39 6.04 -12.17
C MET A 202 12.29 6.71 -11.33
N GLY A 203 11.04 6.64 -11.77
CA GLY A 203 9.94 7.35 -11.14
C GLY A 203 8.95 6.46 -10.39
N LEU A 204 8.76 5.20 -10.81
CA LEU A 204 7.76 4.32 -10.19
C LEU A 204 8.38 3.30 -9.24
N TRP A 205 9.61 2.84 -9.52
CA TRP A 205 10.22 1.71 -8.84
C TRP A 205 11.67 1.99 -8.43
#